data_27a660f13953356694300fa07b2fb8e9
#
_entry.id   27a660f13953356694300fa07b2fb8e9
#
_cell.length_a   1.000
_cell.length_b   1.000
_cell.length_c   1.000
_cell.angle_alpha   90.00
_cell.angle_beta   90.00
_cell.angle_gamma   90.00
#
_symmetry.space_group_name_H-M   'P 1'
#
loop_
_entity.id
_entity.type
_entity.pdbx_description
1 polymer ?
#
loop_
_entity_poly.entity_id
_entity_poly.type
_entity_poly.pdbx_seq_one_letter_code
_entity_poly.pdbx_strand_id
1 'polypeptide(L)'
;MVLDFIEILKVIFLGIVEGITEWLPISSTGHMILVDEFITLNMSEAFKEMFFVVIQLGAILAVVVMFWNKMFPFQFKNKAQSIVKKDTFSLWFKVAVACVPSAIMGILFDDYLDAYLQTPIVISIMLIFYGLLFILIENWNKKRTPTTMALSDISYKTAILIWAFQVLSLIPGTSRSGATIIGALLIGVSRVAAAEFTFFLAVPTMLGASAFKLLKFGFEFTSAELLALVLGMAVAFAVSVLVIKFLMNFIKKHDFKVFGWYRIVLGILVVLIKI
;
A
#
# COMPACT_ATOMS: atom_id res chain seq x y z
N MET A 1 -4.05 11.38 -29.31
CA MET A 1 -3.79 9.96 -29.64
C MET A 1 -4.92 9.14 -29.06
N VAL A 2 -5.45 8.15 -29.75
CA VAL A 2 -6.47 7.25 -29.21
C VAL A 2 -5.73 6.03 -28.65
N LEU A 3 -6.11 5.55 -27.46
CA LEU A 3 -5.56 4.29 -26.92
C LEU A 3 -5.91 3.17 -27.88
N ASP A 4 -4.91 2.44 -28.35
CA ASP A 4 -5.16 1.23 -29.13
C ASP A 4 -5.58 0.05 -28.23
N PHE A 5 -6.06 -1.02 -28.82
CA PHE A 5 -6.56 -2.17 -28.09
C PHE A 5 -5.48 -2.85 -27.22
N ILE A 6 -4.24 -2.86 -27.68
CA ILE A 6 -3.11 -3.46 -26.94
C ILE A 6 -2.78 -2.63 -25.71
N GLU A 7 -2.74 -1.30 -25.83
CA GLU A 7 -2.51 -0.41 -24.69
C GLU A 7 -3.64 -0.50 -23.65
N ILE A 8 -4.89 -0.67 -24.07
CA ILE A 8 -6.02 -0.94 -23.18
C ILE A 8 -5.77 -2.22 -22.37
N LEU A 9 -5.35 -3.30 -23.01
CA LEU A 9 -5.05 -4.57 -22.32
C LEU A 9 -3.88 -4.43 -21.34
N LYS A 10 -2.84 -3.68 -21.70
CA LYS A 10 -1.72 -3.39 -20.79
C LYS A 10 -2.18 -2.61 -19.56
N VAL A 11 -2.99 -1.58 -19.74
CA VAL A 11 -3.56 -0.78 -18.62
C VAL A 11 -4.41 -1.65 -17.70
N ILE A 12 -5.26 -2.50 -18.26
CA ILE A 12 -6.06 -3.46 -17.48
C ILE A 12 -5.16 -4.38 -16.68
N PHE A 13 -4.14 -4.95 -17.31
CA PHE A 13 -3.20 -5.85 -16.65
C PHE A 13 -2.45 -5.15 -15.50
N LEU A 14 -1.94 -3.94 -15.71
CA LEU A 14 -1.28 -3.13 -14.69
C LEU A 14 -2.23 -2.80 -13.53
N GLY A 15 -3.49 -2.46 -13.82
CA GLY A 15 -4.51 -2.25 -12.79
C GLY A 15 -4.81 -3.52 -11.97
N ILE A 16 -4.78 -4.70 -12.60
CA ILE A 16 -4.90 -5.99 -11.90
C ILE A 16 -3.69 -6.22 -10.99
N VAL A 17 -2.48 -6.03 -11.50
CA VAL A 17 -1.24 -6.20 -10.72
C VAL A 17 -1.26 -5.27 -9.51
N GLU A 18 -1.58 -3.98 -9.71
CA GLU A 18 -1.68 -3.00 -8.62
C GLU A 18 -2.73 -3.41 -7.58
N GLY A 19 -3.95 -3.73 -8.03
CA GLY A 19 -5.04 -4.12 -7.14
C GLY A 19 -4.76 -5.37 -6.30
N ILE A 20 -3.91 -6.29 -6.80
CA ILE A 20 -3.47 -7.46 -6.06
C ILE A 20 -2.35 -7.10 -5.08
N THR A 21 -1.32 -6.44 -5.56
CA THR A 21 -0.02 -6.34 -4.87
C THR A 21 0.03 -5.24 -3.83
N GLU A 22 -0.86 -4.26 -3.89
CA GLU A 22 -0.90 -3.16 -2.94
C GLU A 22 -1.35 -3.60 -1.54
N TRP A 23 -2.35 -4.47 -1.47
CA TRP A 23 -2.93 -4.92 -0.19
C TRP A 23 -2.22 -6.11 0.41
N LEU A 24 -1.71 -6.99 -0.42
CA LEU A 24 -0.85 -8.06 0.04
C LEU A 24 0.52 -7.49 0.43
N PRO A 25 1.14 -7.94 1.52
CA PRO A 25 2.43 -7.39 1.95
C PRO A 25 3.60 -7.94 1.10
N ILE A 26 3.51 -7.81 -0.24
CA ILE A 26 4.44 -8.40 -1.23
C ILE A 26 5.17 -7.38 -2.12
N SER A 27 4.91 -6.08 -1.93
CA SER A 27 5.50 -4.95 -2.68
C SER A 27 4.97 -4.76 -4.11
N SER A 28 4.04 -3.84 -4.29
CA SER A 28 3.56 -3.41 -5.62
C SER A 28 4.69 -2.89 -6.50
N THR A 29 5.60 -2.06 -5.95
CA THR A 29 6.78 -1.55 -6.67
C THR A 29 7.65 -2.66 -7.24
N GLY A 30 7.92 -3.72 -6.46
CA GLY A 30 8.71 -4.86 -6.94
C GLY A 30 8.06 -5.59 -8.12
N HIS A 31 6.73 -5.68 -8.12
CA HIS A 31 5.98 -6.27 -9.24
C HIS A 31 5.94 -5.37 -10.45
N MET A 32 5.69 -4.07 -10.25
CA MET A 32 5.61 -3.11 -11.36
C MET A 32 6.92 -3.04 -12.14
N ILE A 33 8.07 -3.08 -11.46
CA ILE A 33 9.39 -3.10 -12.12
C ILE A 33 9.60 -4.37 -12.95
N LEU A 34 9.17 -5.53 -12.46
CA LEU A 34 9.23 -6.76 -13.26
C LEU A 34 8.25 -6.74 -14.43
N VAL A 35 7.06 -6.23 -14.21
CA VAL A 35 6.02 -6.17 -15.25
C VAL A 35 6.41 -5.19 -16.35
N ASP A 36 6.97 -4.03 -16.01
CA ASP A 36 7.40 -3.00 -16.97
C ASP A 36 8.49 -3.49 -17.93
N GLU A 37 9.26 -4.53 -17.53
CA GLU A 37 10.23 -5.18 -18.43
C GLU A 37 9.57 -5.87 -19.62
N PHE A 38 8.40 -6.44 -19.40
CA PHE A 38 7.70 -7.24 -20.41
C PHE A 38 6.52 -6.50 -21.04
N ILE A 39 5.93 -5.57 -20.30
CA ILE A 39 4.68 -4.89 -20.65
C ILE A 39 4.84 -3.39 -20.40
N THR A 40 5.59 -2.74 -21.27
CA THR A 40 5.79 -1.28 -21.22
C THR A 40 4.65 -0.55 -21.91
N LEU A 41 4.09 0.48 -21.25
CA LEU A 41 3.12 1.39 -21.86
C LEU A 41 3.80 2.29 -22.91
N ASN A 42 3.19 2.46 -24.06
CA ASN A 42 3.67 3.36 -25.10
C ASN A 42 3.23 4.82 -24.80
N MET A 43 3.75 5.35 -23.70
CA MET A 43 3.49 6.69 -23.17
C MET A 43 4.79 7.32 -22.68
N SER A 44 4.77 8.63 -22.40
CA SER A 44 5.95 9.33 -21.89
C SER A 44 6.40 8.75 -20.53
N GLU A 45 7.72 8.79 -20.25
CA GLU A 45 8.26 8.32 -18.97
C GLU A 45 7.62 9.08 -17.79
N ALA A 46 7.47 10.40 -17.93
CA ALA A 46 6.83 11.23 -16.91
C ALA A 46 5.38 10.77 -16.63
N PHE A 47 4.63 10.38 -17.67
CA PHE A 47 3.29 9.84 -17.48
C PHE A 47 3.34 8.48 -16.78
N LYS A 48 4.24 7.57 -17.15
CA LYS A 48 4.35 6.25 -16.53
C LYS A 48 4.68 6.35 -15.04
N GLU A 49 5.64 7.20 -14.67
CA GLU A 49 5.97 7.45 -13.24
C GLU A 49 4.75 7.95 -12.46
N MET A 50 4.03 8.91 -13.00
CA MET A 50 2.81 9.42 -12.38
C MET A 50 1.72 8.35 -12.35
N PHE A 51 1.49 7.62 -13.44
CA PHE A 51 0.47 6.59 -13.57
C PHE A 51 0.60 5.50 -12.51
N PHE A 52 1.80 4.94 -12.30
CA PHE A 52 2.03 3.88 -11.30
C PHE A 52 1.71 4.33 -9.86
N VAL A 53 1.83 5.61 -9.56
CA VAL A 53 1.45 6.13 -8.24
C VAL A 53 -0.05 6.44 -8.17
N VAL A 54 -0.61 7.02 -9.22
CA VAL A 54 -2.00 7.53 -9.19
C VAL A 54 -3.04 6.43 -9.36
N ILE A 55 -2.75 5.32 -10.03
CA ILE A 55 -3.69 4.18 -10.09
C ILE A 55 -3.97 3.58 -8.70
N GLN A 56 -3.08 3.79 -7.72
CA GLN A 56 -3.28 3.44 -6.32
C GLN A 56 -4.52 4.13 -5.71
N LEU A 57 -4.95 5.27 -6.24
CA LEU A 57 -6.20 5.92 -5.81
C LEU A 57 -7.41 5.02 -6.03
N GLY A 58 -7.42 4.24 -7.12
CA GLY A 58 -8.43 3.21 -7.34
C GLY A 58 -8.43 2.17 -6.21
N ALA A 59 -7.24 1.68 -5.86
CA ALA A 59 -7.09 0.73 -4.77
C ALA A 59 -7.55 1.31 -3.42
N ILE A 60 -7.21 2.57 -3.11
CA ILE A 60 -7.64 3.25 -1.86
C ILE A 60 -9.16 3.35 -1.79
N LEU A 61 -9.83 3.66 -2.88
CA LEU A 61 -11.28 3.74 -2.91
C LEU A 61 -11.93 2.43 -2.46
N ALA A 62 -11.32 1.29 -2.73
CA ALA A 62 -11.80 -0.01 -2.24
C ALA A 62 -11.80 -0.07 -0.70
N VAL A 63 -10.75 0.42 -0.05
CA VAL A 63 -10.69 0.51 1.42
C VAL A 63 -11.75 1.45 1.95
N VAL A 64 -11.87 2.64 1.36
CA VAL A 64 -12.87 3.64 1.79
C VAL A 64 -14.27 3.06 1.71
N VAL A 65 -14.62 2.39 0.62
CA VAL A 65 -15.94 1.77 0.44
C VAL A 65 -16.17 0.62 1.42
N MET A 66 -15.18 -0.28 1.56
CA MET A 66 -15.34 -1.48 2.41
C MET A 66 -15.34 -1.16 3.89
N PHE A 67 -14.58 -0.16 4.32
CA PHE A 67 -14.46 0.23 5.73
C PHE A 67 -15.21 1.53 6.04
N TRP A 68 -16.12 1.99 5.16
CA TRP A 68 -16.86 3.23 5.31
C TRP A 68 -17.42 3.46 6.71
N ASN A 69 -18.10 2.45 7.26
CA ASN A 69 -18.72 2.55 8.58
C ASN A 69 -17.73 2.75 9.74
N LYS A 70 -16.46 2.26 9.57
CA LYS A 70 -15.37 2.45 10.54
C LYS A 70 -14.64 3.77 10.30
N MET A 71 -14.60 4.26 9.06
CA MET A 71 -13.85 5.45 8.64
C MET A 71 -14.66 6.74 8.76
N PHE A 72 -15.96 6.67 8.50
CA PHE A 72 -16.81 7.84 8.50
C PHE A 72 -17.17 8.26 9.94
N PRO A 73 -16.74 9.49 10.36
CA PRO A 73 -16.79 9.89 11.77
C PRO A 73 -18.17 10.38 12.23
N PHE A 74 -19.17 10.40 11.35
CA PHE A 74 -20.51 10.86 11.70
C PHE A 74 -21.53 9.76 11.62
N GLN A 75 -22.55 9.79 12.51
CA GLN A 75 -23.69 8.89 12.47
C GLN A 75 -24.99 9.68 12.62
N PHE A 76 -25.93 9.40 11.71
CA PHE A 76 -27.20 10.11 11.65
C PHE A 76 -28.41 9.20 11.94
N LYS A 77 -28.15 7.88 12.06
CA LYS A 77 -29.23 6.88 12.17
C LYS A 77 -29.87 6.75 13.55
N ASN A 78 -29.15 7.14 14.61
CA ASN A 78 -29.65 6.99 15.97
C ASN A 78 -29.64 8.34 16.69
N LYS A 79 -30.81 8.96 16.85
CA LYS A 79 -30.97 10.27 17.52
C LYS A 79 -30.59 10.26 19.01
N ALA A 80 -30.50 9.08 19.66
CA ALA A 80 -30.11 8.95 21.06
C ALA A 80 -28.60 8.93 21.26
N GLN A 81 -27.79 8.80 20.19
CA GLN A 81 -26.34 8.79 20.24
C GLN A 81 -25.76 10.08 19.68
N SER A 82 -24.56 10.44 20.14
CA SER A 82 -23.81 11.58 19.59
C SER A 82 -23.64 11.44 18.07
N ILE A 83 -23.91 12.52 17.33
CA ILE A 83 -23.70 12.57 15.87
C ILE A 83 -22.22 12.27 15.53
N VAL A 84 -21.31 12.65 16.42
CA VAL A 84 -19.87 12.48 16.25
C VAL A 84 -19.40 11.20 16.91
N LYS A 85 -18.78 10.32 16.16
CA LYS A 85 -18.08 9.12 16.68
C LYS A 85 -16.68 9.50 17.15
N LYS A 86 -16.53 9.77 18.44
CA LYS A 86 -15.24 10.18 19.05
C LYS A 86 -14.11 9.17 18.78
N ASP A 87 -14.44 7.87 18.78
CA ASP A 87 -13.46 6.80 18.54
C ASP A 87 -12.91 6.86 17.11
N THR A 88 -13.76 7.18 16.13
CA THR A 88 -13.33 7.35 14.74
C THR A 88 -12.44 8.60 14.57
N PHE A 89 -12.77 9.70 15.24
CA PHE A 89 -11.89 10.88 15.25
C PHE A 89 -10.54 10.56 15.91
N SER A 90 -10.55 9.91 17.07
CA SER A 90 -9.32 9.47 17.74
C SER A 90 -8.46 8.58 16.84
N LEU A 91 -9.10 7.66 16.08
CA LEU A 91 -8.41 6.81 15.12
C LEU A 91 -7.75 7.64 14.01
N TRP A 92 -8.47 8.61 13.42
CA TRP A 92 -7.91 9.48 12.39
C TRP A 92 -6.75 10.34 12.89
N PHE A 93 -6.79 10.82 14.14
CA PHE A 93 -5.65 11.51 14.75
C PHE A 93 -4.43 10.58 14.89
N LYS A 94 -4.63 9.32 15.28
CA LYS A 94 -3.56 8.32 15.35
C LYS A 94 -2.97 8.02 13.95
N VAL A 95 -3.84 7.93 12.94
CA VAL A 95 -3.44 7.79 11.54
C VAL A 95 -2.62 9.00 11.08
N ALA A 96 -3.07 10.23 11.37
CA ALA A 96 -2.35 11.45 11.03
C ALA A 96 -0.96 11.49 11.68
N VAL A 97 -0.86 11.17 12.97
CA VAL A 97 0.42 11.08 13.70
C VAL A 97 1.36 10.07 13.05
N ALA A 98 0.84 8.95 12.53
CA ALA A 98 1.63 7.94 11.87
C ALA A 98 1.98 8.29 10.40
N CYS A 99 1.24 9.19 9.73
CA CYS A 99 1.44 9.51 8.32
C CYS A 99 2.27 10.78 8.10
N VAL A 100 2.05 11.83 8.90
CA VAL A 100 2.68 13.15 8.68
C VAL A 100 4.20 13.09 8.59
N PRO A 101 4.92 12.42 9.52
CA PRO A 101 6.38 12.41 9.43
C PRO A 101 6.89 11.61 8.22
N SER A 102 6.20 10.55 7.82
CA SER A 102 6.56 9.78 6.60
C SER A 102 6.34 10.61 5.35
N ALA A 103 5.28 11.42 5.29
CA ALA A 103 5.01 12.32 4.19
C ALA A 103 6.08 13.41 4.08
N ILE A 104 6.48 14.01 5.20
CA ILE A 104 7.55 15.01 5.23
C ILE A 104 8.87 14.40 4.71
N MET A 105 9.24 13.22 5.20
CA MET A 105 10.46 12.52 4.74
C MET A 105 10.37 12.15 3.27
N GLY A 106 9.21 11.67 2.80
CA GLY A 106 8.98 11.34 1.40
C GLY A 106 9.18 12.53 0.48
N ILE A 107 8.59 13.70 0.82
CA ILE A 107 8.72 14.93 0.03
C ILE A 107 10.17 15.46 0.04
N LEU A 108 10.82 15.47 1.20
CA LEU A 108 12.18 16.01 1.32
C LEU A 108 13.23 15.14 0.61
N PHE A 109 13.00 13.86 0.50
CA PHE A 109 13.97 12.90 -0.05
C PHE A 109 13.51 12.25 -1.36
N ASP A 110 12.39 12.70 -1.98
CA ASP A 110 11.84 12.11 -3.21
C ASP A 110 12.91 11.95 -4.30
N ASP A 111 13.59 13.03 -4.67
CA ASP A 111 14.62 13.02 -5.72
C ASP A 111 15.83 12.13 -5.36
N TYR A 112 16.20 12.07 -4.07
CA TYR A 112 17.28 11.20 -3.60
C TYR A 112 16.89 9.72 -3.65
N LEU A 113 15.66 9.40 -3.21
CA LEU A 113 15.12 8.04 -3.22
C LEU A 113 15.02 7.51 -4.66
N ASP A 114 14.49 8.34 -5.57
CA ASP A 114 14.35 7.99 -6.98
C ASP A 114 15.74 7.81 -7.64
N ALA A 115 16.70 8.70 -7.39
CA ALA A 115 18.01 8.64 -8.03
C ALA A 115 18.92 7.49 -7.55
N TYR A 116 18.88 7.15 -6.26
CA TYR A 116 19.87 6.23 -5.67
C TYR A 116 19.29 4.90 -5.18
N LEU A 117 18.01 4.84 -4.82
CA LEU A 117 17.42 3.66 -4.23
C LEU A 117 16.46 2.91 -5.17
N GLN A 118 15.97 3.54 -6.24
CA GLN A 118 15.05 2.89 -7.20
C GLN A 118 15.80 1.98 -8.18
N THR A 119 16.65 1.12 -7.65
CA THR A 119 17.43 0.16 -8.43
C THR A 119 16.94 -1.28 -8.21
N PRO A 120 17.04 -2.17 -9.22
CA PRO A 120 16.66 -3.58 -9.08
C PRO A 120 17.37 -4.28 -7.92
N ILE A 121 18.62 -3.92 -7.66
CA ILE A 121 19.43 -4.49 -6.56
C ILE A 121 18.82 -4.11 -5.21
N VAL A 122 18.56 -2.83 -4.96
CA VAL A 122 17.96 -2.36 -3.70
C VAL A 122 16.60 -3.00 -3.49
N ILE A 123 15.76 -3.01 -4.51
CA ILE A 123 14.42 -3.61 -4.46
C ILE A 123 14.50 -5.09 -4.11
N SER A 124 15.39 -5.82 -4.75
CA SER A 124 15.61 -7.24 -4.49
C SER A 124 16.07 -7.51 -3.05
N ILE A 125 17.07 -6.74 -2.57
CA ILE A 125 17.56 -6.83 -1.20
C ILE A 125 16.41 -6.60 -0.21
N MET A 126 15.60 -5.56 -0.42
CA MET A 126 14.50 -5.21 0.47
C MET A 126 13.36 -6.25 0.41
N LEU A 127 13.08 -6.82 -0.77
CA LEU A 127 12.13 -7.92 -0.90
C LEU A 127 12.57 -9.12 -0.07
N ILE A 128 13.83 -9.56 -0.22
CA ILE A 128 14.37 -10.70 0.51
C ILE A 128 14.43 -10.41 2.01
N PHE A 129 14.95 -9.26 2.40
CA PHE A 129 15.09 -8.87 3.81
C PHE A 129 13.74 -8.84 4.54
N TYR A 130 12.74 -8.18 3.99
CA TYR A 130 11.40 -8.14 4.59
C TYR A 130 10.68 -9.49 4.48
N GLY A 131 10.99 -10.28 3.45
CA GLY A 131 10.53 -11.67 3.36
C GLY A 131 11.03 -12.52 4.53
N LEU A 132 12.31 -12.43 4.86
CA LEU A 132 12.91 -13.09 6.02
C LEU A 132 12.31 -12.55 7.33
N LEU A 133 12.13 -11.24 7.45
CA LEU A 133 11.52 -10.64 8.64
C LEU A 133 10.11 -11.18 8.90
N PHE A 134 9.26 -11.34 7.88
CA PHE A 134 7.94 -11.94 8.05
C PHE A 134 8.02 -13.35 8.65
N ILE A 135 8.92 -14.18 8.14
CA ILE A 135 9.11 -15.55 8.63
C ILE A 135 9.60 -15.54 10.08
N LEU A 136 10.59 -14.72 10.39
CA LEU A 136 11.18 -14.64 11.74
C LEU A 136 10.15 -14.12 12.76
N ILE A 137 9.45 -13.04 12.46
CA ILE A 137 8.48 -12.41 13.37
C ILE A 137 7.28 -13.31 13.61
N GLU A 138 6.77 -13.97 12.57
CA GLU A 138 5.67 -14.91 12.74
C GLU A 138 6.08 -16.13 13.56
N ASN A 139 7.29 -16.63 13.42
CA ASN A 139 7.80 -17.70 14.27
C ASN A 139 7.98 -17.24 15.71
N TRP A 140 8.48 -16.03 15.94
CA TRP A 140 8.62 -15.44 17.26
C TRP A 140 7.26 -15.23 17.96
N ASN A 141 6.26 -14.80 17.20
CA ASN A 141 4.92 -14.54 17.72
C ASN A 141 4.07 -15.81 17.96
N LYS A 142 4.49 -16.99 17.48
CA LYS A 142 3.74 -18.24 17.73
C LYS A 142 3.45 -18.54 19.22
N LYS A 143 4.36 -18.10 20.10
CA LYS A 143 4.26 -18.32 21.57
C LYS A 143 3.77 -17.10 22.32
N ARG A 144 3.34 -16.04 21.60
CA ARG A 144 2.93 -14.76 22.20
C ARG A 144 1.45 -14.52 21.96
N THR A 145 0.77 -14.04 22.96
CA THR A 145 -0.59 -13.50 22.82
C THR A 145 -0.50 -12.02 22.47
N PRO A 146 -1.18 -11.57 21.42
CA PRO A 146 -1.22 -10.15 21.08
C PRO A 146 -1.82 -9.33 22.24
N THR A 147 -1.24 -8.18 22.51
CA THR A 147 -1.72 -7.23 23.54
C THR A 147 -2.76 -6.26 23.00
N THR A 148 -2.77 -6.01 21.68
CA THR A 148 -3.71 -5.13 20.97
C THR A 148 -4.52 -5.97 20.01
N MET A 149 -5.79 -6.24 20.32
CA MET A 149 -6.61 -7.18 19.59
C MET A 149 -7.45 -6.52 18.49
N ALA A 150 -7.91 -5.30 18.70
CA ALA A 150 -8.79 -4.57 17.79
C ALA A 150 -8.20 -3.22 17.39
N LEU A 151 -8.72 -2.67 16.29
CA LEU A 151 -8.34 -1.35 15.79
C LEU A 151 -8.59 -0.24 16.83
N SER A 152 -9.66 -0.35 17.63
CA SER A 152 -9.98 0.57 18.73
C SER A 152 -8.91 0.63 19.81
N ASP A 153 -8.19 -0.47 20.02
CA ASP A 153 -7.24 -0.63 21.12
C ASP A 153 -5.86 -0.05 20.78
N ILE A 154 -5.66 0.37 19.52
CA ILE A 154 -4.41 1.01 19.08
C ILE A 154 -4.25 2.32 19.82
N SER A 155 -3.16 2.43 20.61
CA SER A 155 -2.79 3.64 21.32
C SER A 155 -1.99 4.61 20.43
N TYR A 156 -1.85 5.87 20.84
CA TYR A 156 -0.95 6.82 20.16
C TYR A 156 0.49 6.34 20.18
N LYS A 157 0.94 5.71 21.28
CA LYS A 157 2.28 5.10 21.35
C LYS A 157 2.45 4.01 20.29
N THR A 158 1.46 3.14 20.14
CA THR A 158 1.44 2.10 19.10
C THR A 158 1.49 2.72 17.71
N ALA A 159 0.70 3.75 17.43
CA ALA A 159 0.68 4.46 16.16
C ALA A 159 2.03 5.10 15.83
N ILE A 160 2.70 5.74 16.80
CA ILE A 160 4.04 6.33 16.63
C ILE A 160 5.08 5.24 16.34
N LEU A 161 5.01 4.09 17.01
CA LEU A 161 5.94 2.99 16.72
C LEU A 161 5.71 2.41 15.32
N ILE A 162 4.46 2.26 14.89
CA ILE A 162 4.15 1.82 13.52
C ILE A 162 4.65 2.85 12.49
N TRP A 163 4.57 4.16 12.79
CA TRP A 163 5.15 5.19 11.94
C TRP A 163 6.64 4.97 11.66
N ALA A 164 7.44 4.62 12.66
CA ALA A 164 8.87 4.38 12.44
C ALA A 164 9.12 3.30 11.38
N PHE A 165 8.26 2.27 11.34
CA PHE A 165 8.31 1.27 10.27
C PHE A 165 7.76 1.79 8.93
N GLN A 166 6.76 2.67 8.95
CA GLN A 166 6.24 3.27 7.72
C GLN A 166 7.30 4.13 7.02
N VAL A 167 8.16 4.86 7.74
CA VAL A 167 9.28 5.60 7.13
C VAL A 167 10.21 4.67 6.35
N LEU A 168 10.47 3.46 6.85
CA LEU A 168 11.30 2.48 6.14
C LEU A 168 10.68 2.05 4.80
N SER A 169 9.37 2.20 4.62
CA SER A 169 8.71 1.89 3.36
C SER A 169 9.00 2.87 2.23
N LEU A 170 9.64 3.99 2.51
CA LEU A 170 10.17 4.89 1.48
C LEU A 170 11.29 4.24 0.68
N ILE A 171 11.98 3.24 1.24
CA ILE A 171 12.97 2.46 0.50
C ILE A 171 12.23 1.51 -0.46
N PRO A 172 12.45 1.63 -1.79
CA PRO A 172 11.78 0.79 -2.78
C PRO A 172 11.97 -0.71 -2.51
N GLY A 173 10.95 -1.51 -2.76
CA GLY A 173 10.97 -2.94 -2.46
C GLY A 173 10.51 -3.31 -1.04
N THR A 174 10.55 -2.38 -0.08
CA THR A 174 10.11 -2.62 1.31
C THR A 174 8.64 -3.00 1.40
N SER A 175 7.77 -2.38 0.64
CA SER A 175 6.31 -2.39 0.75
C SER A 175 5.78 -1.65 1.98
N ARG A 176 4.92 -0.67 1.77
CA ARG A 176 4.29 0.08 2.86
C ARG A 176 3.48 -0.85 3.79
N SER A 177 2.61 -1.68 3.20
CA SER A 177 1.83 -2.65 3.97
C SER A 177 2.72 -3.67 4.67
N GLY A 178 3.80 -4.13 4.02
CA GLY A 178 4.76 -5.04 4.63
C GLY A 178 5.45 -4.46 5.86
N ALA A 179 5.99 -3.25 5.77
CA ALA A 179 6.69 -2.59 6.86
C ALA A 179 5.77 -2.30 8.06
N THR A 180 4.59 -1.73 7.80
CA THR A 180 3.64 -1.38 8.87
C THR A 180 3.05 -2.59 9.56
N ILE A 181 2.75 -3.69 8.84
CA ILE A 181 2.31 -4.96 9.43
C ILE A 181 3.42 -5.57 10.30
N ILE A 182 4.64 -5.65 9.79
CA ILE A 182 5.80 -6.15 10.55
C ILE A 182 5.99 -5.34 11.83
N GLY A 183 5.99 -4.02 11.74
CA GLY A 183 6.11 -3.14 12.90
C GLY A 183 4.99 -3.37 13.92
N ALA A 184 3.75 -3.49 13.46
CA ALA A 184 2.61 -3.75 14.31
C ALA A 184 2.71 -5.12 15.01
N LEU A 185 3.10 -6.17 14.29
CA LEU A 185 3.29 -7.52 14.86
C LEU A 185 4.41 -7.56 15.91
N LEU A 186 5.52 -6.84 15.70
CA LEU A 186 6.63 -6.74 16.63
C LEU A 186 6.22 -6.15 18.00
N ILE A 187 5.34 -5.16 17.97
CA ILE A 187 4.87 -4.48 19.18
C ILE A 187 3.62 -5.12 19.80
N GLY A 188 3.22 -6.30 19.32
CA GLY A 188 2.15 -7.09 19.91
C GLY A 188 0.74 -6.77 19.41
N VAL A 189 0.58 -6.16 18.23
CA VAL A 189 -0.73 -5.99 17.57
C VAL A 189 -1.13 -7.28 16.89
N SER A 190 -2.40 -7.66 16.96
CA SER A 190 -2.94 -8.83 16.26
C SER A 190 -2.86 -8.66 14.73
N ARG A 191 -2.81 -9.77 13.98
CA ARG A 191 -2.73 -9.75 12.50
C ARG A 191 -3.86 -8.94 11.89
N VAL A 192 -5.08 -9.14 12.38
CA VAL A 192 -6.27 -8.44 11.88
C VAL A 192 -6.21 -6.94 12.15
N ALA A 193 -5.88 -6.54 13.38
CA ALA A 193 -5.77 -5.12 13.75
C ALA A 193 -4.60 -4.45 13.01
N ALA A 194 -3.47 -5.15 12.81
CA ALA A 194 -2.33 -4.67 12.05
C ALA A 194 -2.70 -4.40 10.59
N ALA A 195 -3.39 -5.34 9.93
CA ALA A 195 -3.83 -5.16 8.55
C ALA A 195 -4.89 -4.04 8.43
N GLU A 196 -5.90 -4.00 9.31
CA GLU A 196 -6.89 -2.92 9.31
C GLU A 196 -6.23 -1.55 9.50
N PHE A 197 -5.33 -1.40 10.47
CA PHE A 197 -4.64 -0.13 10.70
C PHE A 197 -3.77 0.28 9.50
N THR A 198 -3.07 -0.68 8.90
CA THR A 198 -2.30 -0.48 7.67
C THR A 198 -3.16 0.03 6.52
N PHE A 199 -4.39 -0.48 6.36
CA PHE A 199 -5.34 0.02 5.35
C PHE A 199 -5.79 1.45 5.63
N PHE A 200 -6.00 1.81 6.90
CA PHE A 200 -6.34 3.19 7.27
C PHE A 200 -5.17 4.14 7.01
N LEU A 201 -3.93 3.72 7.29
CA LEU A 201 -2.72 4.49 6.97
C LEU A 201 -2.56 4.71 5.45
N ALA A 202 -3.00 3.75 4.63
CA ALA A 202 -2.92 3.85 3.18
C ALA A 202 -3.67 5.07 2.64
N VAL A 203 -4.83 5.37 3.19
CA VAL A 203 -5.71 6.41 2.66
C VAL A 203 -5.01 7.79 2.59
N PRO A 204 -4.57 8.40 3.70
CA PRO A 204 -3.91 9.69 3.62
C PRO A 204 -2.53 9.63 2.95
N THR A 205 -1.77 8.54 3.14
CA THR A 205 -0.43 8.41 2.57
C THR A 205 -0.46 8.39 1.05
N MET A 206 -1.32 7.56 0.47
CA MET A 206 -1.41 7.42 -0.99
C MET A 206 -2.16 8.58 -1.64
N LEU A 207 -3.15 9.18 -0.96
CA LEU A 207 -3.74 10.43 -1.41
C LEU A 207 -2.69 11.54 -1.49
N GLY A 208 -1.82 11.65 -0.48
CA GLY A 208 -0.73 12.61 -0.46
C GLY A 208 0.30 12.36 -1.56
N ALA A 209 0.75 11.11 -1.72
CA ALA A 209 1.69 10.73 -2.76
C ALA A 209 1.14 10.96 -4.17
N SER A 210 -0.11 10.58 -4.42
CA SER A 210 -0.78 10.80 -5.71
C SER A 210 -0.97 12.29 -6.00
N ALA A 211 -1.39 13.08 -5.01
CA ALA A 211 -1.50 14.52 -5.16
C ALA A 211 -0.14 15.17 -5.49
N PHE A 212 0.94 14.74 -4.82
CA PHE A 212 2.29 15.23 -5.08
C PHE A 212 2.76 14.89 -6.51
N LYS A 213 2.60 13.64 -6.95
CA LYS A 213 3.00 13.23 -8.32
C LYS A 213 2.12 13.89 -9.40
N LEU A 214 0.82 14.09 -9.15
CA LEU A 214 -0.05 14.87 -10.05
C LEU A 214 0.38 16.33 -10.17
N LEU A 215 0.74 16.99 -9.06
CA LEU A 215 1.25 18.36 -9.08
C LEU A 215 2.60 18.46 -9.80
N LYS A 216 3.48 17.47 -9.64
CA LYS A 216 4.80 17.41 -10.33
C LYS A 216 4.63 17.16 -11.84
N PHE A 217 3.69 16.30 -12.24
CA PHE A 217 3.38 16.00 -13.65
C PHE A 217 2.67 17.17 -14.35
N GLY A 218 1.79 17.87 -13.66
CA GLY A 218 0.88 18.88 -14.21
C GLY A 218 -0.51 18.31 -14.52
N PHE A 219 -1.40 19.17 -15.00
CA PHE A 219 -2.79 18.80 -15.27
C PHE A 219 -3.15 18.74 -16.76
N GLU A 220 -2.15 18.80 -17.63
CA GLU A 220 -2.34 18.73 -19.08
C GLU A 220 -2.27 17.25 -19.54
N PHE A 221 -3.42 16.62 -19.63
CA PHE A 221 -3.55 15.22 -20.06
C PHE A 221 -4.05 15.14 -21.49
N THR A 222 -3.48 14.26 -22.28
CA THR A 222 -4.10 13.80 -23.50
C THR A 222 -5.33 12.92 -23.19
N SER A 223 -6.27 12.81 -24.14
CA SER A 223 -7.44 11.92 -23.96
C SER A 223 -7.04 10.46 -23.71
N ALA A 224 -5.93 10.01 -24.31
CA ALA A 224 -5.40 8.66 -24.11
C ALA A 224 -4.87 8.45 -22.69
N GLU A 225 -4.11 9.39 -22.17
CA GLU A 225 -3.57 9.34 -20.80
C GLU A 225 -4.69 9.37 -19.76
N LEU A 226 -5.68 10.26 -19.94
CA LEU A 226 -6.82 10.32 -19.04
C LEU A 226 -7.63 9.02 -19.04
N LEU A 227 -7.87 8.43 -20.23
CA LEU A 227 -8.57 7.15 -20.36
C LEU A 227 -7.77 6.02 -19.68
N ALA A 228 -6.45 5.95 -19.91
CA ALA A 228 -5.58 4.97 -19.26
C ALA A 228 -5.64 5.09 -17.74
N LEU A 229 -5.55 6.32 -17.21
CA LEU A 229 -5.58 6.57 -15.77
C LEU A 229 -6.91 6.14 -15.14
N VAL A 230 -8.04 6.55 -15.73
CA VAL A 230 -9.38 6.19 -15.21
C VAL A 230 -9.62 4.69 -15.30
N LEU A 231 -9.23 4.05 -16.42
CA LEU A 231 -9.36 2.60 -16.60
C LEU A 231 -8.49 1.83 -15.60
N GLY A 232 -7.21 2.22 -15.45
CA GLY A 232 -6.29 1.61 -14.49
C GLY A 232 -6.83 1.72 -13.05
N MET A 233 -7.31 2.89 -12.64
CA MET A 233 -7.92 3.09 -11.32
C MET A 233 -9.20 2.24 -11.14
N ALA A 234 -10.06 2.14 -12.15
CA ALA A 234 -11.29 1.36 -12.06
C ALA A 234 -11.00 -0.14 -11.90
N VAL A 235 -10.01 -0.66 -12.64
CA VAL A 235 -9.58 -2.06 -12.52
C VAL A 235 -8.91 -2.31 -11.17
N ALA A 236 -7.98 -1.43 -10.75
CA ALA A 236 -7.34 -1.52 -9.45
C ALA A 236 -8.36 -1.51 -8.30
N PHE A 237 -9.39 -0.66 -8.37
CA PHE A 237 -10.51 -0.66 -7.42
C PHE A 237 -11.22 -2.01 -7.36
N ALA A 238 -11.68 -2.53 -8.50
CA ALA A 238 -12.46 -3.77 -8.56
C ALA A 238 -11.67 -4.97 -8.02
N VAL A 239 -10.39 -5.08 -8.41
CA VAL A 239 -9.51 -6.15 -7.94
C VAL A 239 -9.19 -5.98 -6.46
N SER A 240 -8.94 -4.76 -5.99
CA SER A 240 -8.66 -4.47 -4.57
C SER A 240 -9.80 -4.89 -3.65
N VAL A 241 -11.06 -4.69 -4.05
CA VAL A 241 -12.22 -5.16 -3.26
C VAL A 241 -12.17 -6.67 -3.02
N LEU A 242 -11.80 -7.44 -4.04
CA LEU A 242 -11.68 -8.91 -3.93
C LEU A 242 -10.48 -9.30 -3.05
N VAL A 243 -9.33 -8.66 -3.27
CA VAL A 243 -8.09 -8.98 -2.57
C VAL A 243 -8.14 -8.61 -1.10
N ILE A 244 -8.72 -7.47 -0.74
CA ILE A 244 -8.91 -7.07 0.67
C ILE A 244 -9.80 -8.09 1.39
N LYS A 245 -10.92 -8.50 0.77
CA LYS A 245 -11.79 -9.56 1.34
C LYS A 245 -11.03 -10.87 1.54
N PHE A 246 -10.27 -11.28 0.53
CA PHE A 246 -9.43 -12.47 0.59
C PHE A 246 -8.42 -12.36 1.75
N LEU A 247 -7.63 -11.29 1.79
CA LEU A 247 -6.59 -11.10 2.82
C LEU A 247 -7.18 -11.11 4.23
N MET A 248 -8.26 -10.35 4.46
CA MET A 248 -8.90 -10.29 5.78
C MET A 248 -9.43 -11.65 6.25
N ASN A 249 -9.92 -12.49 5.34
CA ASN A 249 -10.33 -13.84 5.66
C ASN A 249 -9.14 -14.78 5.86
N PHE A 250 -8.11 -14.63 5.07
CA PHE A 250 -6.90 -15.44 5.13
C PHE A 250 -6.17 -15.27 6.46
N ILE A 251 -5.90 -14.03 6.90
CA ILE A 251 -5.12 -13.74 8.11
C ILE A 251 -5.83 -14.09 9.43
N LYS A 252 -7.15 -14.38 9.39
CA LYS A 252 -7.88 -14.92 10.55
C LYS A 252 -7.48 -16.35 10.87
N LYS A 253 -7.00 -17.11 9.87
CA LYS A 253 -6.70 -18.55 9.98
C LYS A 253 -5.24 -18.87 9.70
N HIS A 254 -4.52 -17.99 9.02
CA HIS A 254 -3.15 -18.20 8.57
C HIS A 254 -2.24 -17.07 9.03
N ASP A 255 -0.93 -17.32 9.00
CA ASP A 255 0.11 -16.34 9.28
C ASP A 255 0.64 -15.69 7.98
N PHE A 256 1.48 -14.66 8.12
CA PHE A 256 2.04 -13.93 6.99
C PHE A 256 3.27 -14.61 6.35
N LYS A 257 3.69 -15.79 6.78
CA LYS A 257 4.91 -16.46 6.26
C LYS A 257 4.81 -16.78 4.77
N VAL A 258 3.63 -17.10 4.25
CA VAL A 258 3.45 -17.35 2.81
C VAL A 258 3.88 -16.14 1.98
N PHE A 259 3.54 -14.93 2.44
CA PHE A 259 3.97 -13.69 1.78
C PHE A 259 5.47 -13.45 1.96
N GLY A 260 6.04 -13.87 3.08
CA GLY A 260 7.49 -13.85 3.30
C GLY A 260 8.24 -14.71 2.28
N TRP A 261 7.83 -15.94 2.08
CA TRP A 261 8.41 -16.83 1.06
C TRP A 261 8.23 -16.29 -0.35
N TYR A 262 7.02 -15.80 -0.67
CA TYR A 262 6.75 -15.18 -1.96
C TYR A 262 7.72 -14.02 -2.25
N ARG A 263 7.94 -13.12 -1.28
CA ARG A 263 8.86 -11.98 -1.42
C ARG A 263 10.31 -12.42 -1.68
N ILE A 264 10.77 -13.48 -1.00
CA ILE A 264 12.13 -14.01 -1.21
C ILE A 264 12.26 -14.49 -2.66
N VAL A 265 11.30 -15.29 -3.15
CA VAL A 265 11.30 -15.76 -4.55
C VAL A 265 11.24 -14.59 -5.52
N LEU A 266 10.36 -13.63 -5.29
CA LEU A 266 10.25 -12.43 -6.13
C LEU A 266 11.57 -11.64 -6.15
N GLY A 267 12.21 -11.43 -5.01
CA GLY A 267 13.49 -10.74 -4.92
C GLY A 267 14.60 -11.45 -5.71
N ILE A 268 14.66 -12.77 -5.65
CA ILE A 268 15.60 -13.57 -6.47
C ILE A 268 15.29 -13.38 -7.97
N LEU A 269 14.01 -13.42 -8.35
CA LEU A 269 13.60 -13.22 -9.76
C LEU A 269 13.97 -11.83 -10.28
N VAL A 270 13.81 -10.79 -9.45
CA VAL A 270 14.22 -9.42 -9.82
C VAL A 270 15.70 -9.36 -10.15
N VAL A 271 16.56 -9.99 -9.33
CA VAL A 271 18.00 -10.08 -9.62
C VAL A 271 18.27 -10.81 -10.93
N LEU A 272 17.66 -11.96 -11.15
CA LEU A 272 17.93 -12.80 -12.32
C LEU A 272 17.48 -12.18 -13.65
N ILE A 273 16.46 -11.32 -13.62
CA ILE A 273 15.88 -10.72 -14.84
C ILE A 273 16.51 -9.36 -15.13
N LYS A 274 16.87 -8.58 -14.09
CA LYS A 274 17.31 -7.19 -14.23
C LYS A 274 18.82 -6.97 -14.07
N ILE A 275 19.58 -8.00 -13.70
CA ILE A 275 21.05 -7.98 -13.59
C ILE A 275 21.64 -9.04 -14.51
#